data_e2e97b63b7dbdb385f57eaf44864882b
#
_entry.id   e2e97b63b7dbdb385f57eaf44864882b
#
_cell.length_a   1.000
_cell.length_b   1.000
_cell.length_c   1.000
_cell.angle_alpha   90.00
_cell.angle_beta   90.00
_cell.angle_gamma   90.00
#
_symmetry.space_group_name_H-M   'P 1'
#
loop_
_entity.id
_entity.type
_entity.pdbx_description
1 polymer ?
#
loop_
_entity_poly.entity_id
_entity_poly.type
_entity_poly.pdbx_seq_one_letter_code
_entity_poly.pdbx_strand_id
1 'polypeptide(L)'
;MYIYLKTPLQNHSKYLPHLVEHCSGHSALDAVNFFEFSYGLDGVSTPEYTRFEYDKRVPYEKALEKLFTPLQKSAFLYETKILQEELGDPSYDQRIYEAVIRQYINPAISLNGIEKPSREEVEKYHAMRYRPENVIVTSEKFQVFYHGFKPQNTFDQVQLQIISDTFDFEDDAYFLLLYKNHSAKEYWELYFIFWMLCFCSTFVMRRQEGNYYFLEPYFHRFGEVCWCLFPRLDYQILTPQFFEHGKQYIFKMIAEGYFKEMFFLNEYFYGIPLTRIQVLDFYKNYTYTTFLAKLKAFL
;
A
#
# COMPACT_ATOMS: atom_id res chain seq x y z
N MET A 1 7.57 -0.12 -17.39
CA MET A 1 7.66 1.26 -16.88
C MET A 1 6.48 1.51 -15.98
N TYR A 2 6.67 2.28 -14.91
CA TYR A 2 5.60 2.60 -13.97
C TYR A 2 5.35 4.11 -13.91
N ILE A 3 4.07 4.48 -13.83
CA ILE A 3 3.61 5.84 -13.54
C ILE A 3 2.86 5.78 -12.22
N TYR A 4 3.33 6.50 -11.22
CA TYR A 4 2.66 6.66 -9.94
C TYR A 4 2.00 8.03 -9.88
N LEU A 5 0.71 8.06 -9.63
CA LEU A 5 -0.06 9.29 -9.43
C LEU A 5 -0.46 9.40 -7.96
N LYS A 6 -0.26 10.55 -7.36
CA LYS A 6 -0.72 10.84 -6.00
C LYS A 6 -2.23 11.05 -5.98
N THR A 7 -2.97 10.01 -5.61
CA THR A 7 -4.44 9.97 -5.59
C THR A 7 -4.98 9.61 -4.20
N PRO A 8 -4.68 10.39 -3.14
CA PRO A 8 -5.08 10.05 -1.79
C PRO A 8 -6.60 10.03 -1.66
N LEU A 9 -7.09 9.04 -0.91
CA LEU A 9 -8.46 8.99 -0.42
C LEU A 9 -8.62 10.04 0.68
N GLN A 10 -9.13 11.21 0.39
CA GLN A 10 -9.34 12.22 1.42
C GLN A 10 -10.62 11.96 2.21
N ASN A 11 -11.77 12.20 1.59
CA ASN A 11 -13.09 11.99 2.18
C ASN A 11 -14.01 11.25 1.19
N HIS A 12 -13.41 10.46 0.28
CA HIS A 12 -14.12 9.76 -0.77
C HIS A 12 -14.04 8.26 -0.54
N SER A 13 -15.01 7.54 -1.06
CA SER A 13 -14.87 6.09 -1.20
C SER A 13 -13.72 5.75 -2.16
N LYS A 14 -13.08 4.61 -1.98
CA LYS A 14 -12.09 4.08 -2.92
C LYS A 14 -12.66 3.98 -4.35
N TYR A 15 -13.98 3.91 -4.46
CA TYR A 15 -14.68 3.83 -5.73
C TYR A 15 -14.34 4.98 -6.68
N LEU A 16 -14.25 6.21 -6.20
CA LEU A 16 -13.96 7.36 -7.06
C LEU A 16 -12.55 7.32 -7.67
N PRO A 17 -11.44 7.18 -6.91
CA PRO A 17 -10.10 7.05 -7.50
C PRO A 17 -9.97 5.82 -8.41
N HIS A 18 -10.58 4.70 -8.07
CA HIS A 18 -10.55 3.47 -8.83
C HIS A 18 -11.32 3.60 -10.15
N LEU A 19 -12.51 4.20 -10.12
CA LEU A 19 -13.26 4.50 -11.34
C LEU A 19 -12.52 5.46 -12.27
N VAL A 20 -11.83 6.47 -11.70
CA VAL A 20 -11.00 7.39 -12.50
C VAL A 20 -9.82 6.64 -13.12
N GLU A 21 -9.21 5.70 -12.42
CA GLU A 21 -8.15 4.83 -12.95
C GLU A 21 -8.65 4.04 -14.16
N HIS A 22 -9.77 3.32 -14.05
CA HIS A 22 -10.40 2.60 -15.15
C HIS A 22 -10.74 3.51 -16.33
N CYS A 23 -11.40 4.65 -16.08
CA CYS A 23 -11.75 5.61 -17.13
C CYS A 23 -10.53 6.20 -17.82
N SER A 24 -9.43 6.44 -17.09
CA SER A 24 -8.19 6.95 -17.66
C SER A 24 -7.50 5.91 -18.53
N GLY A 25 -7.45 4.67 -18.08
CA GLY A 25 -6.95 3.53 -18.85
C GLY A 25 -7.73 3.35 -20.15
N HIS A 26 -9.05 3.32 -20.08
CA HIS A 26 -9.95 3.21 -21.25
C HIS A 26 -9.78 4.38 -22.22
N SER A 27 -9.79 5.62 -21.72
CA SER A 27 -9.62 6.80 -22.56
C SER A 27 -8.24 6.85 -23.22
N ALA A 28 -7.21 6.34 -22.56
CA ALA A 28 -5.89 6.20 -23.15
C ALA A 28 -5.85 5.13 -24.25
N LEU A 29 -6.62 4.04 -24.13
CA LEU A 29 -6.71 3.00 -25.14
C LEU A 29 -7.38 3.48 -26.44
N ASP A 30 -8.46 4.23 -26.34
CA ASP A 30 -9.17 4.77 -27.51
C ASP A 30 -8.35 5.76 -28.35
N ALA A 31 -7.34 6.36 -27.72
CA ALA A 31 -6.49 7.36 -28.37
C ALA A 31 -5.25 6.77 -29.06
N VAL A 32 -4.99 5.49 -28.88
CA VAL A 32 -3.88 4.75 -29.49
C VAL A 32 -4.46 3.49 -30.11
N ASN A 33 -3.90 3.04 -31.24
CA ASN A 33 -4.31 1.78 -31.83
C ASN A 33 -4.40 0.71 -30.75
N PHE A 34 -5.57 0.11 -30.58
CA PHE A 34 -5.89 -0.92 -29.57
C PHE A 34 -4.80 -1.98 -29.39
N PHE A 35 -4.04 -2.29 -30.44
CA PHE A 35 -2.92 -3.23 -30.40
C PHE A 35 -1.63 -2.70 -29.80
N GLU A 36 -1.42 -1.38 -29.75
CA GLU A 36 -0.19 -0.82 -29.15
C GLU A 36 -0.26 -0.70 -27.64
N PHE A 37 -1.47 -0.57 -27.08
CA PHE A 37 -1.70 -0.48 -25.63
C PHE A 37 -2.30 -1.76 -25.02
N SER A 38 -2.80 -2.68 -25.81
CA SER A 38 -3.47 -3.91 -25.30
C SER A 38 -2.56 -4.84 -24.51
N TYR A 39 -1.28 -4.50 -24.36
CA TYR A 39 -0.31 -5.26 -23.59
C TYR A 39 0.21 -4.54 -22.34
N GLY A 40 -0.44 -3.47 -21.83
CA GLY A 40 0.19 -2.92 -20.70
C GLY A 40 -0.25 -1.62 -20.06
N LEU A 41 -1.51 -1.28 -19.97
CA LEU A 41 -1.98 -0.39 -18.93
C LEU A 41 -2.67 -1.23 -17.85
N ASP A 42 -1.86 -1.89 -17.03
CA ASP A 42 -2.35 -2.50 -15.81
C ASP A 42 -2.37 -1.43 -14.72
N GLY A 43 -3.56 -1.05 -14.26
CA GLY A 43 -3.77 -0.07 -13.24
C GLY A 43 -3.93 -0.73 -11.87
N VAL A 44 -3.35 -0.14 -10.85
CA VAL A 44 -3.58 -0.52 -9.45
C VAL A 44 -3.90 0.73 -8.65
N SER A 45 -5.10 0.77 -8.11
CA SER A 45 -5.54 1.87 -7.24
C SER A 45 -5.40 1.47 -5.78
N THR A 46 -4.61 2.26 -5.04
CA THR A 46 -4.45 2.14 -3.58
C THR A 46 -5.11 3.33 -2.88
N PRO A 47 -5.24 3.33 -1.54
CA PRO A 47 -5.74 4.50 -0.82
C PRO A 47 -4.91 5.78 -0.96
N GLU A 48 -3.68 5.70 -1.44
CA GLU A 48 -2.76 6.84 -1.49
C GLU A 48 -2.29 7.19 -2.90
N TYR A 49 -2.25 6.22 -3.79
CA TYR A 49 -1.78 6.42 -5.17
C TYR A 49 -2.45 5.47 -6.14
N THR A 50 -2.43 5.85 -7.41
CA THR A 50 -2.72 4.98 -8.54
C THR A 50 -1.42 4.71 -9.28
N ARG A 51 -1.12 3.45 -9.56
CA ARG A 51 0.02 3.03 -10.36
C ARG A 51 -0.46 2.50 -11.70
N PHE A 52 0.12 2.99 -12.77
CA PHE A 52 -0.03 2.40 -14.11
C PHE A 52 1.27 1.74 -14.54
N GLU A 53 1.15 0.55 -15.10
CA GLU A 53 2.23 -0.11 -15.82
C GLU A 53 2.02 0.08 -17.32
N TYR A 54 3.08 0.40 -18.06
CA TYR A 54 3.02 0.58 -19.50
C TYR A 54 4.29 0.09 -20.20
N ASP A 55 4.17 -0.18 -21.51
CA ASP A 55 5.27 -0.69 -22.31
C ASP A 55 6.44 0.33 -22.39
N LYS A 56 7.64 -0.11 -22.05
CA LYS A 56 8.87 0.70 -22.08
C LYS A 56 9.24 1.24 -23.46
N ARG A 57 8.64 0.71 -24.52
CA ARG A 57 8.82 1.24 -25.90
C ARG A 57 8.07 2.55 -26.13
N VAL A 58 7.09 2.86 -25.29
CA VAL A 58 6.36 4.13 -25.33
C VAL A 58 7.14 5.17 -24.53
N PRO A 59 7.49 6.33 -25.11
CA PRO A 59 8.07 7.45 -24.37
C PRO A 59 7.13 7.87 -23.22
N TYR A 60 7.69 8.12 -22.04
CA TYR A 60 6.86 8.44 -20.86
C TYR A 60 6.05 9.73 -21.04
N GLU A 61 6.54 10.68 -21.80
CA GLU A 61 5.83 11.92 -22.13
C GLU A 61 4.52 11.63 -22.86
N LYS A 62 4.55 10.68 -23.82
CA LYS A 62 3.35 10.25 -24.53
C LYS A 62 2.36 9.52 -23.62
N ALA A 63 2.87 8.67 -22.72
CA ALA A 63 2.01 7.99 -21.75
C ALA A 63 1.33 8.99 -20.80
N LEU A 64 2.06 10.00 -20.31
CA LEU A 64 1.52 11.08 -19.50
C LEU A 64 0.50 11.93 -20.26
N GLU A 65 0.80 12.31 -21.50
CA GLU A 65 -0.13 13.05 -22.35
C GLU A 65 -1.47 12.33 -22.47
N LYS A 66 -1.44 11.00 -22.64
CA LYS A 66 -2.67 10.18 -22.71
C LYS A 66 -3.41 10.12 -21.39
N LEU A 67 -2.72 9.88 -20.28
CA LEU A 67 -3.34 9.84 -18.96
C LEU A 67 -3.94 11.18 -18.54
N PHE A 68 -3.40 12.30 -19.02
CA PHE A 68 -3.91 13.65 -18.73
C PHE A 68 -5.00 14.12 -19.72
N THR A 69 -5.28 13.36 -20.76
CA THR A 69 -6.36 13.67 -21.70
C THR A 69 -7.71 13.62 -20.99
N PRO A 70 -8.64 14.54 -21.23
CA PRO A 70 -9.97 14.53 -20.65
C PRO A 70 -10.68 13.20 -20.88
N LEU A 71 -11.37 12.73 -19.84
CA LEU A 71 -12.06 11.43 -19.86
C LEU A 71 -13.19 11.40 -20.90
N GLN A 72 -13.27 10.30 -21.62
CA GLN A 72 -14.34 10.09 -22.60
C GLN A 72 -15.66 9.72 -21.91
N LYS A 73 -16.77 10.20 -22.45
CA LYS A 73 -18.10 9.85 -21.94
C LYS A 73 -18.40 8.36 -22.02
N SER A 74 -17.95 7.70 -23.09
CA SER A 74 -18.08 6.25 -23.28
C SER A 74 -17.35 5.48 -22.19
N ALA A 75 -16.13 5.89 -21.84
CA ALA A 75 -15.33 5.28 -20.77
C ALA A 75 -16.10 5.29 -19.43
N PHE A 76 -16.62 6.44 -19.02
CA PHE A 76 -17.40 6.54 -17.79
C PHE A 76 -18.61 5.58 -17.75
N LEU A 77 -19.38 5.51 -18.84
CA LEU A 77 -20.58 4.67 -18.90
C LEU A 77 -20.26 3.16 -18.88
N TYR A 78 -19.14 2.80 -19.47
CA TYR A 78 -18.69 1.41 -19.56
C TYR A 78 -18.02 0.95 -18.25
N GLU A 79 -17.05 1.71 -17.80
CA GLU A 79 -16.22 1.36 -16.65
C GLU A 79 -17.00 1.40 -15.32
N THR A 80 -18.02 2.25 -15.21
CA THR A 80 -18.91 2.23 -14.03
C THR A 80 -19.59 0.88 -13.85
N LYS A 81 -19.95 0.18 -14.93
CA LYS A 81 -20.57 -1.14 -14.84
C LYS A 81 -19.56 -2.22 -14.47
N ILE A 82 -18.38 -2.20 -15.10
CA ILE A 82 -17.31 -3.15 -14.81
C ILE A 82 -16.92 -3.07 -13.36
N LEU A 83 -16.63 -1.86 -12.87
CA LEU A 83 -16.21 -1.66 -11.50
C LEU A 83 -17.29 -2.06 -10.47
N GLN A 84 -18.56 -1.91 -10.79
CA GLN A 84 -19.64 -2.39 -9.92
C GLN A 84 -19.66 -3.91 -9.78
N GLU A 85 -19.37 -4.63 -10.85
CA GLU A 85 -19.26 -6.09 -10.81
C GLU A 85 -18.00 -6.53 -10.06
N GLU A 86 -16.88 -5.83 -10.30
CA GLU A 86 -15.61 -6.10 -9.62
C GLU A 86 -15.67 -5.90 -8.10
N LEU A 87 -16.36 -4.86 -7.64
CA LEU A 87 -16.51 -4.53 -6.21
C LEU A 87 -17.72 -5.20 -5.55
N GLY A 88 -18.51 -5.96 -6.30
CA GLY A 88 -19.76 -6.56 -5.80
C GLY A 88 -19.57 -7.59 -4.70
N ASP A 89 -18.41 -8.23 -4.62
CA ASP A 89 -18.09 -9.23 -3.59
C ASP A 89 -16.65 -9.00 -3.05
N PRO A 90 -16.49 -8.12 -2.05
CA PRO A 90 -15.17 -7.79 -1.52
C PRO A 90 -14.57 -9.00 -0.81
N SER A 91 -13.28 -9.25 -1.06
CA SER A 91 -12.52 -10.29 -0.38
C SER A 91 -12.48 -10.05 1.14
N TYR A 92 -12.16 -11.12 1.90
CA TYR A 92 -11.97 -11.02 3.35
C TYR A 92 -10.96 -9.92 3.70
N ASP A 93 -9.83 -9.85 2.98
CA ASP A 93 -8.79 -8.86 3.19
C ASP A 93 -9.28 -7.42 2.96
N GLN A 94 -10.11 -7.22 1.96
CA GLN A 94 -10.72 -5.91 1.72
C GLN A 94 -11.69 -5.52 2.83
N ARG A 95 -12.49 -6.47 3.34
CA ARG A 95 -13.45 -6.21 4.42
C ARG A 95 -12.76 -5.87 5.74
N ILE A 96 -11.73 -6.64 6.12
CA ILE A 96 -10.97 -6.36 7.37
C ILE A 96 -10.22 -5.02 7.26
N TYR A 97 -9.63 -4.73 6.10
CA TYR A 97 -8.96 -3.47 5.85
C TYR A 97 -9.92 -2.27 5.98
N GLU A 98 -11.12 -2.37 5.39
CA GLU A 98 -12.14 -1.34 5.52
C GLU A 98 -12.61 -1.17 6.96
N ALA A 99 -12.84 -2.27 7.68
CA ALA A 99 -13.29 -2.21 9.07
C ALA A 99 -12.30 -1.47 9.96
N VAL A 100 -10.98 -1.73 9.82
CA VAL A 100 -9.93 -1.01 10.57
C VAL A 100 -9.92 0.47 10.21
N ILE A 101 -9.96 0.80 8.92
CA ILE A 101 -9.96 2.21 8.49
C ILE A 101 -11.17 2.96 9.04
N ARG A 102 -12.36 2.40 8.91
CA ARG A 102 -13.61 3.06 9.36
C ARG A 102 -13.66 3.23 10.87
N GLN A 103 -13.21 2.23 11.61
CA GLN A 103 -13.29 2.25 13.07
C GLN A 103 -12.24 3.16 13.71
N TYR A 104 -11.02 3.18 13.18
CA TYR A 104 -9.87 3.79 13.86
C TYR A 104 -9.24 4.99 13.14
N ILE A 105 -9.44 5.12 11.83
CA ILE A 105 -8.77 6.16 11.03
C ILE A 105 -9.75 7.24 10.60
N ASN A 106 -10.76 6.87 9.83
CA ASN A 106 -11.76 7.81 9.34
C ASN A 106 -13.08 7.10 9.00
N PRO A 107 -14.14 7.30 9.78
CA PRO A 107 -15.44 6.66 9.56
C PRO A 107 -16.14 7.09 8.25
N ALA A 108 -15.71 8.20 7.64
CA ALA A 108 -16.26 8.66 6.37
C ALA A 108 -15.64 7.96 5.14
N ILE A 109 -14.56 7.19 5.33
CA ILE A 109 -13.92 6.45 4.24
C ILE A 109 -14.64 5.11 4.05
N SER A 110 -15.09 4.84 2.85
CA SER A 110 -15.53 3.52 2.41
C SER A 110 -14.60 3.00 1.32
N LEU A 111 -14.10 1.80 1.50
CA LEU A 111 -13.27 1.12 0.51
C LEU A 111 -14.10 0.27 -0.45
N ASN A 112 -15.29 -0.15 0.00
CA ASN A 112 -16.19 -1.04 -0.72
C ASN A 112 -17.55 -0.39 -1.01
N GLY A 113 -17.74 0.87 -0.62
CA GLY A 113 -19.00 1.59 -0.84
C GLY A 113 -19.24 1.83 -2.33
N ILE A 114 -20.33 1.26 -2.85
CA ILE A 114 -20.80 1.49 -4.22
C ILE A 114 -21.58 2.83 -4.25
N GLU A 115 -20.99 3.88 -3.74
CA GLU A 115 -21.48 5.21 -4.03
C GLU A 115 -21.12 5.51 -5.48
N LYS A 116 -22.13 5.67 -6.31
CA LYS A 116 -21.94 5.99 -7.73
C LYS A 116 -21.59 7.48 -7.85
N PRO A 117 -20.32 7.84 -8.04
CA PRO A 117 -19.99 9.22 -8.29
C PRO A 117 -20.63 9.66 -9.62
N SER A 118 -21.06 10.89 -9.67
CA SER A 118 -21.50 11.50 -10.91
C SER A 118 -20.32 11.62 -11.88
N ARG A 119 -20.62 11.71 -13.17
CA ARG A 119 -19.59 11.96 -14.18
C ARG A 119 -18.80 13.23 -13.88
N GLU A 120 -19.46 14.27 -13.40
CA GLU A 120 -18.85 15.54 -13.05
C GLU A 120 -17.81 15.38 -11.91
N GLU A 121 -18.11 14.58 -10.89
CA GLU A 121 -17.18 14.27 -9.80
C GLU A 121 -15.96 13.51 -10.32
N VAL A 122 -16.16 12.53 -11.22
CA VAL A 122 -15.07 11.76 -11.84
C VAL A 122 -14.17 12.68 -12.68
N GLU A 123 -14.75 13.52 -13.55
CA GLU A 123 -14.01 14.47 -14.37
C GLU A 123 -13.26 15.50 -13.50
N LYS A 124 -13.89 16.01 -12.44
CA LYS A 124 -13.28 16.93 -11.50
C LYS A 124 -12.10 16.30 -10.74
N TYR A 125 -12.28 15.06 -10.27
CA TYR A 125 -11.21 14.34 -9.59
C TYR A 125 -10.04 14.06 -10.54
N HIS A 126 -10.30 13.59 -11.76
CA HIS A 126 -9.28 13.42 -12.79
C HIS A 126 -8.53 14.72 -13.05
N ALA A 127 -9.23 15.82 -13.35
CA ALA A 127 -8.61 17.11 -13.61
C ALA A 127 -7.79 17.65 -12.42
N MET A 128 -8.11 17.26 -11.20
CA MET A 128 -7.38 17.67 -10.00
C MET A 128 -6.15 16.81 -9.74
N ARG A 129 -6.20 15.52 -10.02
CA ARG A 129 -5.16 14.55 -9.64
C ARG A 129 -4.24 14.13 -10.77
N TYR A 130 -4.74 14.03 -11.99
CA TYR A 130 -3.96 13.61 -13.15
C TYR A 130 -3.24 14.80 -13.78
N ARG A 131 -2.17 15.21 -13.11
CA ARG A 131 -1.36 16.39 -13.45
C ARG A 131 0.12 16.12 -13.24
N PRO A 132 1.00 16.83 -13.97
CA PRO A 132 2.44 16.68 -13.84
C PRO A 132 2.95 16.77 -12.40
N GLU A 133 2.39 17.70 -11.60
CA GLU A 133 2.78 17.90 -10.20
C GLU A 133 2.39 16.79 -9.24
N ASN A 134 1.67 15.77 -9.70
CA ASN A 134 1.25 14.62 -8.90
C ASN A 134 1.88 13.30 -9.34
N VAL A 135 2.86 13.34 -10.24
CA VAL A 135 3.36 12.15 -10.93
C VAL A 135 4.81 11.84 -10.62
N ILE A 136 5.11 10.55 -10.51
CA ILE A 136 6.46 9.99 -10.61
C ILE A 136 6.47 8.96 -11.73
N VAL A 137 7.46 9.03 -12.61
CA VAL A 137 7.70 8.04 -13.65
C VAL A 137 9.00 7.30 -13.38
N THR A 138 8.95 5.98 -13.43
CA THR A 138 10.10 5.13 -13.11
C THR A 138 10.18 3.91 -14.03
N SER A 139 11.39 3.36 -14.15
CA SER A 139 11.59 2.04 -14.75
C SER A 139 11.09 0.92 -13.85
N GLU A 140 11.01 -0.31 -14.37
CA GLU A 140 10.78 -1.55 -13.58
C GLU A 140 11.86 -1.79 -12.49
N LYS A 141 13.00 -1.12 -12.62
CA LYS A 141 14.10 -1.13 -11.61
C LYS A 141 14.05 0.07 -10.67
N PHE A 142 12.97 0.85 -10.71
CA PHE A 142 12.75 2.05 -9.92
C PHE A 142 13.78 3.17 -10.14
N GLN A 143 14.36 3.26 -11.33
CA GLN A 143 15.10 4.43 -11.76
C GLN A 143 14.10 5.53 -12.14
N VAL A 144 14.17 6.68 -11.48
CA VAL A 144 13.26 7.80 -11.68
C VAL A 144 13.64 8.59 -12.93
N PHE A 145 12.67 8.82 -13.81
CA PHE A 145 12.80 9.65 -15.03
C PHE A 145 12.13 11.00 -14.87
N TYR A 146 11.03 11.03 -14.10
CA TYR A 146 10.29 12.24 -13.84
C TYR A 146 9.74 12.23 -12.41
N HIS A 147 9.79 13.37 -11.73
CA HIS A 147 9.28 13.55 -10.38
C HIS A 147 8.63 14.92 -10.25
N GLY A 148 7.31 14.96 -10.31
CA GLY A 148 6.52 16.19 -10.34
C GLY A 148 6.30 16.85 -8.98
N PHE A 149 6.50 16.14 -7.86
CA PHE A 149 6.31 16.67 -6.51
C PHE A 149 7.51 16.39 -5.62
N LYS A 150 7.62 17.14 -4.54
CA LYS A 150 8.59 16.84 -3.48
C LYS A 150 7.97 15.84 -2.50
N PRO A 151 8.73 14.83 -2.05
CA PRO A 151 8.29 13.98 -0.97
C PRO A 151 7.92 14.84 0.25
N GLN A 152 6.78 14.59 0.85
CA GLN A 152 6.44 15.23 2.10
C GLN A 152 7.02 14.39 3.24
N ASN A 153 7.96 14.96 3.98
CA ASN A 153 8.36 14.40 5.26
C ASN A 153 7.26 14.73 6.28
N THR A 154 6.40 13.75 6.52
CA THR A 154 5.24 13.90 7.41
C THR A 154 5.57 13.54 8.87
N PHE A 155 6.83 13.16 9.15
CA PHE A 155 7.22 12.66 10.47
C PHE A 155 7.43 13.74 11.53
N ASP A 156 7.66 14.98 11.15
CA ASP A 156 8.09 16.03 12.09
C ASP A 156 6.95 16.70 12.86
N GLN A 157 5.70 16.38 12.58
CA GLN A 157 4.58 17.23 13.07
C GLN A 157 3.59 16.55 14.03
N VAL A 158 3.76 15.28 14.41
CA VAL A 158 2.69 14.57 15.14
C VAL A 158 3.17 13.86 16.39
N GLN A 159 2.52 14.17 17.53
CA GLN A 159 2.65 13.38 18.76
C GLN A 159 1.95 12.03 18.62
N LEU A 160 2.64 10.95 19.01
CA LEU A 160 2.16 9.58 18.96
C LEU A 160 1.04 9.32 19.96
N GLN A 161 -0.02 8.71 19.47
CA GLN A 161 -0.79 7.78 20.31
C GLN A 161 -0.60 6.38 19.72
N ILE A 162 0.14 5.54 20.43
CA ILE A 162 0.11 4.09 20.16
C ILE A 162 -1.23 3.61 20.70
N ILE A 163 -2.05 3.10 19.81
CA ILE A 163 -3.25 2.38 20.21
C ILE A 163 -2.92 0.91 19.98
N SER A 164 -2.82 0.16 21.09
CA SER A 164 -2.79 -1.30 21.06
C SER A 164 -4.13 -1.77 21.60
N ASP A 165 -4.89 -2.46 20.76
CA ASP A 165 -6.22 -2.93 21.12
C ASP A 165 -6.50 -4.31 20.53
N THR A 166 -7.46 -5.00 21.09
CA THR A 166 -8.02 -6.22 20.52
C THR A 166 -9.00 -5.84 19.43
N PHE A 167 -8.83 -6.40 18.25
CA PHE A 167 -9.70 -6.25 17.12
C PHE A 167 -10.30 -7.61 16.76
N ASP A 168 -11.58 -7.77 17.00
CA ASP A 168 -12.32 -8.96 16.61
C ASP A 168 -13.02 -8.67 15.26
N PHE A 169 -12.82 -9.55 14.30
CA PHE A 169 -13.44 -9.43 12.98
C PHE A 169 -13.93 -10.81 12.52
N GLU A 170 -15.24 -10.92 12.33
CA GLU A 170 -15.92 -12.19 12.08
C GLU A 170 -15.56 -13.21 13.20
N ASP A 171 -15.03 -14.37 12.85
CA ASP A 171 -14.63 -15.43 13.80
C ASP A 171 -13.17 -15.31 14.26
N ASP A 172 -12.45 -14.29 13.80
CA ASP A 172 -11.02 -14.13 14.01
C ASP A 172 -10.72 -13.02 15.01
N ALA A 173 -9.68 -13.22 15.81
CA ALA A 173 -9.21 -12.27 16.82
C ALA A 173 -7.78 -11.83 16.55
N TYR A 174 -7.58 -10.52 16.50
CA TYR A 174 -6.31 -9.89 16.23
C TYR A 174 -5.87 -8.95 17.35
N PHE A 175 -4.57 -8.68 17.40
CA PHE A 175 -4.06 -7.47 18.01
C PHE A 175 -3.89 -6.40 16.93
N LEU A 176 -4.53 -5.27 17.11
CA LEU A 176 -4.36 -4.09 16.29
C LEU A 176 -3.30 -3.20 16.92
N LEU A 177 -2.26 -2.92 16.16
CA LEU A 177 -1.31 -1.87 16.46
C LEU A 177 -1.49 -0.74 15.48
N LEU A 178 -1.95 0.40 15.98
CA LEU A 178 -2.10 1.63 15.22
C LEU A 178 -1.16 2.68 15.77
N TYR A 179 -0.35 3.29 14.92
CA TYR A 179 0.48 4.39 15.35
C TYR A 179 0.84 5.35 14.21
N LYS A 180 1.19 6.56 14.59
CA LYS A 180 1.74 7.54 13.67
C LYS A 180 3.26 7.42 13.69
N ASN A 181 3.88 7.40 12.50
CA ASN A 181 5.31 7.31 12.39
C ASN A 181 5.97 8.65 12.77
N HIS A 182 6.93 8.63 13.70
CA HIS A 182 7.72 9.80 14.05
C HIS A 182 9.02 9.91 13.27
N SER A 183 9.54 8.78 12.84
CA SER A 183 10.81 8.74 12.14
C SER A 183 10.88 7.57 11.16
N ALA A 184 11.75 7.71 10.18
CA ALA A 184 12.06 6.63 9.26
C ALA A 184 12.57 5.37 9.99
N LYS A 185 13.31 5.56 11.09
CA LYS A 185 13.83 4.46 11.91
C LYS A 185 12.70 3.67 12.57
N GLU A 186 11.70 4.34 13.16
CA GLU A 186 10.54 3.69 13.78
C GLU A 186 9.70 2.93 12.77
N TYR A 187 9.49 3.53 11.59
CA TYR A 187 8.81 2.86 10.49
C TYR A 187 9.49 1.53 10.13
N TRP A 188 10.81 1.56 9.92
CA TRP A 188 11.56 0.36 9.55
C TRP A 188 11.68 -0.63 10.71
N GLU A 189 11.68 -0.17 11.96
CA GLU A 189 11.62 -1.04 13.14
C GLU A 189 10.31 -1.82 13.19
N LEU A 190 9.18 -1.13 13.02
CA LEU A 190 7.87 -1.78 12.99
C LEU A 190 7.76 -2.75 11.82
N TYR A 191 8.24 -2.32 10.66
CA TYR A 191 8.23 -3.14 9.48
C TYR A 191 9.08 -4.40 9.63
N PHE A 192 10.22 -4.29 10.32
CA PHE A 192 11.02 -5.46 10.69
C PHE A 192 10.27 -6.41 11.61
N ILE A 193 9.62 -5.90 12.65
CA ILE A 193 8.84 -6.70 13.59
C ILE A 193 7.70 -7.42 12.85
N PHE A 194 6.98 -6.68 12.00
CA PHE A 194 5.91 -7.25 11.18
C PHE A 194 6.41 -8.40 10.31
N TRP A 195 7.48 -8.20 9.55
CA TRP A 195 8.02 -9.25 8.69
C TRP A 195 8.63 -10.42 9.48
N MET A 196 9.23 -10.16 10.64
CA MET A 196 9.67 -11.22 11.54
C MET A 196 8.52 -12.14 11.93
N LEU A 197 7.36 -11.59 12.19
CA LEU A 197 6.17 -12.35 12.54
C LEU A 197 5.55 -13.07 11.33
N CYS A 198 5.53 -12.41 10.16
CA CYS A 198 4.99 -12.98 8.93
C CYS A 198 5.77 -14.21 8.43
N PHE A 199 7.08 -14.12 8.44
CA PHE A 199 7.95 -15.14 7.82
C PHE A 199 8.47 -16.18 8.79
N CYS A 200 8.02 -16.15 10.00
CA CYS A 200 8.47 -17.14 10.93
C CYS A 200 7.87 -18.51 10.62
N SER A 201 8.74 -19.50 10.71
CA SER A 201 8.36 -20.91 10.52
C SER A 201 7.20 -21.36 11.38
N THR A 202 6.97 -20.67 12.51
CA THR A 202 5.90 -20.97 13.47
C THR A 202 4.53 -20.56 12.93
N PHE A 203 4.40 -19.43 12.22
CA PHE A 203 3.16 -19.10 11.53
C PHE A 203 2.85 -20.11 10.43
N VAL A 204 3.87 -20.49 9.66
CA VAL A 204 3.74 -21.54 8.64
C VAL A 204 3.36 -22.87 9.27
N MET A 205 4.00 -23.27 10.37
CA MET A 205 3.68 -24.52 11.08
C MET A 205 2.27 -24.52 11.65
N ARG A 206 1.84 -23.44 12.31
CA ARG A 206 0.46 -23.35 12.85
C ARG A 206 -0.59 -23.29 11.74
N ARG A 207 -0.27 -22.68 10.60
CA ARG A 207 -1.11 -22.76 9.41
C ARG A 207 -1.24 -24.19 8.91
N GLN A 208 -0.14 -24.97 8.93
CA GLN A 208 -0.15 -26.40 8.56
C GLN A 208 -0.93 -27.26 9.58
N GLU A 209 -0.97 -26.86 10.85
CA GLU A 209 -1.76 -27.51 11.90
C GLU A 209 -3.26 -27.15 11.84
N GLY A 210 -3.67 -26.27 10.91
CA GLY A 210 -5.06 -25.87 10.70
C GLY A 210 -5.60 -24.85 11.72
N ASN A 211 -4.78 -24.42 12.69
CA ASN A 211 -5.23 -23.54 13.77
C ASN A 211 -5.37 -22.06 13.37
N TYR A 212 -4.78 -21.65 12.21
CA TYR A 212 -4.76 -20.25 11.77
C TYR A 212 -4.78 -20.16 10.24
N TYR A 213 -5.70 -20.81 9.58
CA TYR A 213 -5.74 -20.87 8.11
C TYR A 213 -5.96 -19.51 7.45
N PHE A 214 -6.63 -18.57 8.11
CA PHE A 214 -6.98 -17.25 7.58
C PHE A 214 -6.35 -16.07 8.34
N LEU A 215 -5.66 -16.31 9.45
CA LEU A 215 -5.04 -15.25 10.24
C LEU A 215 -3.70 -14.84 9.62
N GLU A 216 -3.75 -14.02 8.58
CA GLU A 216 -2.56 -13.40 8.03
C GLU A 216 -2.27 -12.08 8.75
N PRO A 217 -1.00 -11.79 9.06
CA PRO A 217 -0.65 -10.47 9.57
C PRO A 217 -0.74 -9.44 8.46
N TYR A 218 -1.28 -8.27 8.78
CA TYR A 218 -1.44 -7.18 7.85
C TYR A 218 -0.58 -5.99 8.27
N PHE A 219 0.11 -5.39 7.32
CA PHE A 219 0.78 -4.13 7.50
C PHE A 219 0.36 -3.17 6.40
N HIS A 220 -0.26 -2.08 6.82
CA HIS A 220 -0.73 -1.07 5.89
C HIS A 220 -0.32 0.33 6.33
N ARG A 221 -0.29 1.21 5.37
CA ARG A 221 -0.09 2.62 5.57
C ARG A 221 -1.27 3.38 5.00
N PHE A 222 -1.69 4.41 5.72
CA PHE A 222 -2.67 5.37 5.25
C PHE A 222 -2.24 6.77 5.72
N GLY A 223 -1.70 7.57 4.81
CA GLY A 223 -1.10 8.85 5.14
C GLY A 223 0.06 8.70 6.14
N GLU A 224 -0.07 9.36 7.28
CA GLU A 224 0.93 9.30 8.37
C GLU A 224 0.74 8.09 9.31
N VAL A 225 -0.36 7.38 9.14
CA VAL A 225 -0.73 6.27 10.02
C VAL A 225 -0.26 4.96 9.42
N CYS A 226 0.48 4.19 10.21
CA CYS A 226 0.71 2.77 9.94
C CYS A 226 -0.12 1.94 10.89
N TRP A 227 -0.65 0.84 10.41
CA TRP A 227 -1.33 -0.12 11.24
C TRP A 227 -0.96 -1.55 10.85
N CYS A 228 -0.94 -2.39 11.86
CA CYS A 228 -0.65 -3.80 11.73
C CYS A 228 -1.71 -4.59 12.46
N LEU A 229 -2.19 -5.65 11.86
CA LEU A 229 -2.95 -6.69 12.52
C LEU A 229 -2.06 -7.90 12.71
N PHE A 230 -2.02 -8.40 13.92
CA PHE A 230 -1.32 -9.63 14.26
C PHE A 230 -2.30 -10.62 14.86
N PRO A 231 -2.25 -11.89 14.45
CA PRO A 231 -2.97 -12.93 15.17
C PRO A 231 -2.57 -12.92 16.65
N ARG A 232 -3.49 -13.27 17.56
CA ARG A 232 -3.13 -13.45 18.96
C ARG A 232 -2.07 -14.53 19.09
N LEU A 233 -0.91 -14.15 19.61
CA LEU A 233 0.28 -14.99 19.68
C LEU A 233 0.46 -15.59 21.07
N ASP A 234 0.87 -16.86 21.11
CA ASP A 234 1.55 -17.39 22.26
C ASP A 234 3.05 -17.01 22.20
N TYR A 235 3.47 -16.09 23.09
CA TYR A 235 4.83 -15.56 23.15
C TYR A 235 5.91 -16.60 23.45
N GLN A 236 5.57 -17.76 23.97
CA GLN A 236 6.53 -18.83 24.24
C GLN A 236 7.24 -19.33 22.99
N ILE A 237 6.69 -19.00 21.82
CA ILE A 237 7.21 -19.37 20.53
C ILE A 237 8.37 -18.47 20.08
N LEU A 238 8.47 -17.26 20.60
CA LEU A 238 9.48 -16.27 20.22
C LEU A 238 10.83 -16.54 20.89
N THR A 239 11.53 -17.55 20.41
CA THR A 239 12.85 -17.92 20.91
C THR A 239 13.97 -17.11 20.24
N PRO A 240 15.18 -17.02 20.83
CA PRO A 240 16.33 -16.42 20.14
C PRO A 240 16.65 -17.07 18.78
N GLN A 241 16.46 -18.38 18.67
CA GLN A 241 16.68 -19.11 17.42
C GLN A 241 15.67 -18.71 16.35
N PHE A 242 14.42 -18.53 16.72
CA PHE A 242 13.38 -17.99 15.87
C PHE A 242 13.73 -16.61 15.33
N PHE A 243 14.18 -15.72 16.23
CA PHE A 243 14.59 -14.38 15.85
C PHE A 243 15.72 -14.40 14.82
N GLU A 244 16.75 -15.19 15.04
CA GLU A 244 17.88 -15.28 14.11
C GLU A 244 17.47 -15.84 12.73
N HIS A 245 16.60 -16.85 12.68
CA HIS A 245 16.09 -17.37 11.42
C HIS A 245 15.26 -16.32 10.64
N GLY A 246 14.33 -15.65 11.32
CA GLY A 246 13.53 -14.60 10.70
C GLY A 246 14.38 -13.44 10.21
N LYS A 247 15.37 -13.03 11.00
CA LYS A 247 16.34 -11.99 10.63
C LYS A 247 17.12 -12.36 9.36
N GLN A 248 17.64 -13.59 9.27
CA GLN A 248 18.32 -14.08 8.08
C GLN A 248 17.39 -14.11 6.86
N TYR A 249 16.13 -14.47 7.04
CA TYR A 249 15.15 -14.48 5.97
C TYR A 249 14.90 -13.07 5.43
N ILE A 250 14.70 -12.09 6.31
CA ILE A 250 14.51 -10.69 5.92
C ILE A 250 15.73 -10.16 5.17
N PHE A 251 16.94 -10.46 5.62
CA PHE A 251 18.17 -10.09 4.90
C PHE A 251 18.19 -10.66 3.48
N LYS A 252 17.82 -11.94 3.33
CA LYS A 252 17.71 -12.58 2.02
C LYS A 252 16.70 -11.87 1.13
N MET A 253 15.50 -11.61 1.65
CA MET A 253 14.44 -10.90 0.92
C MET A 253 14.90 -9.52 0.43
N ILE A 254 15.56 -8.75 1.30
CA ILE A 254 16.12 -7.45 0.92
C ILE A 254 17.21 -7.62 -0.15
N ALA A 255 18.07 -8.63 -0.02
CA ALA A 255 19.14 -8.89 -0.98
C ALA A 255 18.59 -9.29 -2.35
N GLU A 256 17.55 -10.08 -2.40
CA GLU A 256 16.85 -10.50 -3.62
C GLU A 256 15.98 -9.39 -4.23
N GLY A 257 15.78 -8.31 -3.52
CA GLY A 257 15.10 -7.11 -4.01
C GLY A 257 13.58 -7.14 -3.92
N TYR A 258 13.01 -7.95 -3.03
CA TYR A 258 11.55 -8.00 -2.81
C TYR A 258 10.96 -6.67 -2.38
N PHE A 259 11.72 -5.82 -1.68
CA PHE A 259 11.23 -4.55 -1.14
C PHE A 259 11.62 -3.32 -1.96
N LYS A 260 12.02 -3.50 -3.23
CA LYS A 260 12.47 -2.38 -4.07
C LYS A 260 11.42 -1.29 -4.24
N GLU A 261 10.18 -1.68 -4.51
CA GLU A 261 9.08 -0.73 -4.66
C GLU A 261 8.83 0.03 -3.36
N MET A 262 8.88 -0.64 -2.23
CA MET A 262 8.70 -0.01 -0.94
C MET A 262 9.84 0.97 -0.59
N PHE A 263 11.09 0.63 -0.87
CA PHE A 263 12.20 1.58 -0.74
C PHE A 263 12.00 2.81 -1.62
N PHE A 264 11.59 2.59 -2.87
CA PHE A 264 11.26 3.65 -3.79
C PHE A 264 10.11 4.52 -3.29
N LEU A 265 8.99 3.95 -2.88
CA LEU A 265 7.85 4.70 -2.36
C LEU A 265 8.22 5.48 -1.09
N ASN A 266 8.97 4.86 -0.18
CA ASN A 266 9.42 5.54 1.04
C ASN A 266 10.30 6.74 0.75
N GLU A 267 11.24 6.64 -0.18
CA GLU A 267 12.14 7.72 -0.54
C GLU A 267 11.42 8.84 -1.33
N TYR A 268 10.75 8.47 -2.42
CA TYR A 268 10.26 9.43 -3.40
C TYR A 268 8.82 9.88 -3.18
N PHE A 269 8.01 9.05 -2.55
CA PHE A 269 6.60 9.34 -2.33
C PHE A 269 6.32 9.87 -0.93
N TYR A 270 6.93 9.23 0.08
CA TYR A 270 6.67 9.53 1.49
C TYR A 270 7.76 10.35 2.18
N GLY A 271 8.93 10.52 1.57
CA GLY A 271 10.04 11.26 2.16
C GLY A 271 10.65 10.58 3.39
N ILE A 272 10.72 9.26 3.38
CA ILE A 272 11.37 8.45 4.42
C ILE A 272 12.81 8.13 3.97
N PRO A 273 13.81 8.96 4.30
CA PRO A 273 15.13 8.92 3.66
C PRO A 273 16.05 7.86 4.26
N LEU A 274 15.64 6.59 4.27
CA LEU A 274 16.57 5.51 4.61
C LEU A 274 16.87 4.67 3.37
N THR A 275 18.16 4.64 3.05
CA THR A 275 18.67 3.77 1.99
C THR A 275 18.62 2.30 2.41
N ARG A 276 18.61 1.41 1.43
CA ARG A 276 18.73 -0.04 1.66
C ARG A 276 19.89 -0.40 2.59
N ILE A 277 21.05 0.25 2.42
CA ILE A 277 22.25 0.00 3.25
C ILE A 277 21.97 0.37 4.71
N GLN A 278 21.38 1.54 4.96
CA GLN A 278 21.05 2.00 6.31
C GLN A 278 20.02 1.07 6.98
N VAL A 279 19.03 0.57 6.24
CA VAL A 279 18.07 -0.40 6.77
C VAL A 279 18.73 -1.73 7.11
N LEU A 280 19.61 -2.22 6.25
CA LEU A 280 20.37 -3.45 6.50
C LEU A 280 21.28 -3.32 7.73
N ASP A 281 21.97 -2.18 7.88
CA ASP A 281 22.81 -1.90 9.04
C ASP A 281 21.98 -1.80 10.32
N PHE A 282 20.83 -1.16 10.25
CA PHE A 282 19.88 -1.10 11.37
C PHE A 282 19.44 -2.51 11.78
N TYR A 283 18.99 -3.33 10.85
CA TYR A 283 18.53 -4.69 11.14
C TYR A 283 19.67 -5.60 11.60
N LYS A 284 20.88 -5.43 11.07
CA LYS A 284 22.06 -6.17 11.52
C LYS A 284 22.32 -5.98 13.01
N ASN A 285 22.16 -4.74 13.49
CA ASN A 285 22.37 -4.37 14.89
C ASN A 285 21.13 -4.58 15.78
N TYR A 286 19.99 -4.97 15.20
CA TYR A 286 18.78 -5.22 15.96
C TYR A 286 18.87 -6.53 16.71
N THR A 287 18.67 -6.49 18.02
CA THR A 287 18.86 -7.65 18.91
C THR A 287 17.54 -8.31 19.29
N TYR A 288 17.62 -9.58 19.67
CA TYR A 288 16.48 -10.31 20.21
C TYR A 288 15.86 -9.62 21.44
N THR A 289 16.69 -9.07 22.32
CA THR A 289 16.23 -8.34 23.51
C THR A 289 15.44 -7.09 23.11
N THR A 290 15.93 -6.33 22.12
CA THR A 290 15.23 -5.14 21.59
C THR A 290 13.91 -5.54 20.93
N PHE A 291 13.92 -6.60 20.13
CA PHE A 291 12.73 -7.15 19.50
C PHE A 291 11.64 -7.51 20.50
N LEU A 292 11.98 -8.29 21.54
CA LEU A 292 11.04 -8.68 22.58
C LEU A 292 10.52 -7.50 23.40
N ALA A 293 11.40 -6.55 23.72
CA ALA A 293 10.99 -5.37 24.49
C ALA A 293 9.97 -4.53 23.70
N LYS A 294 10.20 -4.33 22.40
CA LYS A 294 9.28 -3.62 21.52
C LYS A 294 7.96 -4.38 21.33
N LEU A 295 8.05 -5.67 21.06
CA LEU A 295 6.86 -6.50 20.89
C LEU A 295 5.99 -6.50 22.16
N LYS A 296 6.59 -6.64 23.35
CA LYS A 296 5.88 -6.55 24.64
C LYS A 296 5.29 -5.16 24.93
N ALA A 297 5.90 -4.11 24.39
CA ALA A 297 5.36 -2.76 24.52
C ALA A 297 4.14 -2.53 23.60
N PHE A 298 3.99 -3.34 22.57
CA PHE A 298 2.87 -3.29 21.62
C PHE A 298 1.69 -4.17 22.02
N LEU A 299 1.93 -5.15 22.87
CA LEU A 299 0.97 -6.16 23.30
C LEU A 299 0.66 -6.03 24.78
#